data_6c7961dff799cc735f4fc05d9d5146cb
#
_entry.id   6c7961dff799cc735f4fc05d9d5146cb
#
_cell.length_a   1.000
_cell.length_b   1.000
_cell.length_c   1.000
_cell.angle_alpha   90.00
_cell.angle_beta   90.00
_cell.angle_gamma   90.00
#
_symmetry.space_group_name_H-M   'P 1'
#
loop_
_entity.id
_entity.type
_entity.pdbx_description
1 polymer ?
#
loop_
_entity_poly.entity_id
_entity_poly.type
_entity_poly.pdbx_seq_one_letter_code
_entity_poly.pdbx_strand_id
1 'polypeptide(L)'
;MYFYALTAHFGQWREVGRRGHHVRQWLVEPRLIYGQVKKSYRRRKLVRVTHVMRLGSQADLTVALQRMGFSGQLNTAFIERVNLTVRHGIAALARRTWATAQPSSCLLAHLEWWRANYHFVRPHHSLRVRLVQPRKREGKRLAQRYRQRTKALAAGRTHRRWTAREVLSCPLPKGSV
;
A
#
# COMPACT_ATOMS: atom_id res chain seq x y z
N MET A 1 -13.17 3.60 9.20
CA MET A 1 -13.11 3.32 7.77
C MET A 1 -12.13 2.18 7.45
N TYR A 2 -10.82 2.29 7.70
CA TYR A 2 -9.84 1.22 7.40
C TYR A 2 -10.15 -0.13 8.07
N PHE A 3 -10.65 -0.14 9.31
CA PHE A 3 -11.00 -1.37 10.01
C PHE A 3 -12.00 -2.22 9.20
N TYR A 4 -13.08 -1.61 8.75
CA TYR A 4 -14.10 -2.31 7.96
C TYR A 4 -13.58 -2.79 6.60
N ALA A 5 -12.75 -1.98 5.93
CA ALA A 5 -12.14 -2.37 4.67
C ALA A 5 -11.20 -3.57 4.84
N LEU A 6 -10.39 -3.59 5.91
CA LEU A 6 -9.49 -4.69 6.21
C LEU A 6 -10.25 -5.96 6.59
N THR A 7 -11.27 -5.86 7.46
CA THR A 7 -12.08 -7.01 7.85
C THR A 7 -12.91 -7.58 6.70
N ALA A 8 -13.36 -6.73 5.76
CA ALA A 8 -14.02 -7.18 4.53
C ALA A 8 -13.06 -7.87 3.57
N HIS A 9 -11.84 -7.36 3.42
CA HIS A 9 -10.85 -7.91 2.48
C HIS A 9 -10.20 -9.21 2.99
N PHE A 10 -9.91 -9.29 4.29
CA PHE A 10 -9.25 -10.44 4.93
C PHE A 10 -10.21 -11.36 5.69
N GLY A 11 -11.50 -11.18 5.51
CA GLY A 11 -12.53 -12.03 6.08
C GLY A 11 -13.13 -12.98 5.05
N GLN A 12 -13.72 -14.05 5.54
CA GLN A 12 -14.46 -15.00 4.71
C GLN A 12 -15.60 -15.62 5.51
N TRP A 13 -16.69 -15.97 4.85
CA TRP A 13 -17.76 -16.74 5.45
C TRP A 13 -17.28 -18.17 5.67
N ARG A 14 -17.34 -18.65 6.91
CA ARG A 14 -17.10 -20.05 7.25
C ARG A 14 -18.28 -20.62 8.01
N GLU A 15 -18.56 -21.87 7.76
CA GLU A 15 -19.51 -22.61 8.56
C GLU A 15 -18.84 -23.04 9.87
N VAL A 16 -19.39 -22.56 10.97
CA VAL A 16 -18.94 -22.88 12.33
C VAL A 16 -20.11 -23.54 13.04
N GLY A 17 -19.95 -24.79 13.43
CA GLY A 17 -21.02 -25.47 14.15
C GLY A 17 -20.56 -26.76 14.83
N ARG A 18 -21.21 -27.12 15.91
CA ARG A 18 -21.09 -28.42 16.58
C ARG A 18 -22.42 -29.18 16.47
N ARG A 19 -22.37 -30.50 16.22
CA ARG A 19 -23.50 -31.42 16.30
C ARG A 19 -24.72 -31.01 15.44
N GLY A 20 -24.52 -30.81 14.12
CA GLY A 20 -25.65 -30.61 13.21
C GLY A 20 -26.21 -29.19 13.10
N HIS A 21 -25.80 -28.25 13.97
CA HIS A 21 -26.10 -26.83 13.81
C HIS A 21 -24.98 -26.10 13.07
N HIS A 22 -25.20 -25.84 11.81
CA HIS A 22 -24.27 -25.07 10.96
C HIS A 22 -24.66 -23.59 10.98
N VAL A 23 -23.82 -22.76 11.58
CA VAL A 23 -24.00 -21.29 11.58
C VAL A 23 -22.92 -20.68 10.70
N ARG A 24 -23.31 -19.88 9.73
CA ARG A 24 -22.36 -19.10 8.92
C ARG A 24 -21.87 -17.91 9.74
N GLN A 25 -20.55 -17.84 9.93
CA GLN A 25 -19.90 -16.76 10.66
C GLN A 25 -18.85 -16.10 9.77
N TRP A 26 -18.79 -14.77 9.81
CA TRP A 26 -17.72 -14.00 9.17
C TRP A 26 -16.47 -14.09 10.03
N LEU A 27 -15.46 -14.79 9.55
CA LEU A 27 -14.18 -14.94 10.24
C LEU A 27 -13.10 -14.15 9.50
N VAL A 28 -12.41 -13.29 10.24
CA VAL A 28 -11.25 -12.53 9.75
C VAL A 28 -10.01 -13.39 9.96
N GLU A 29 -9.04 -13.29 9.03
CA GLU A 29 -7.76 -13.99 9.11
C GLU A 29 -7.10 -13.81 10.49
N PRO A 30 -6.86 -14.90 11.24
CA PRO A 30 -6.35 -14.81 12.63
C PRO A 30 -4.97 -14.15 12.75
N ARG A 31 -4.18 -14.19 11.66
CA ARG A 31 -2.84 -13.59 11.62
C ARG A 31 -2.87 -12.10 11.29
N LEU A 32 -4.04 -11.52 11.04
CA LEU A 32 -4.16 -10.11 10.74
C LEU A 32 -3.92 -9.29 12.01
N ILE A 33 -2.89 -8.46 11.97
CA ILE A 33 -2.55 -7.54 13.04
C ILE A 33 -2.99 -6.14 12.62
N TYR A 34 -3.86 -5.50 13.40
CA TYR A 34 -4.33 -4.15 13.12
C TYR A 34 -4.40 -3.30 14.38
N GLY A 35 -3.59 -2.26 14.41
CA GLY A 35 -3.57 -1.24 15.45
C GLY A 35 -3.94 0.14 14.92
N GLN A 36 -4.49 0.97 15.77
CA GLN A 36 -4.86 2.36 15.48
C GLN A 36 -4.13 3.32 16.41
N VAL A 37 -3.71 4.45 15.87
CA VAL A 37 -3.20 5.57 16.66
C VAL A 37 -4.32 6.59 16.84
N LYS A 38 -4.77 6.75 18.09
CA LYS A 38 -5.77 7.75 18.48
C LYS A 38 -5.05 8.97 19.04
N LYS A 39 -5.22 10.10 18.37
CA LYS A 39 -4.68 11.40 18.80
C LYS A 39 -5.80 12.22 19.43
N SER A 40 -5.63 12.66 20.67
CA SER A 40 -6.59 13.51 21.38
C SER A 40 -6.07 14.93 21.42
N TYR A 41 -6.91 15.90 21.05
CA TYR A 41 -6.56 17.30 21.01
C TYR A 41 -7.42 18.10 22.00
N ARG A 42 -6.82 19.08 22.68
CA ARG A 42 -7.52 20.10 23.48
C ARG A 42 -7.05 21.48 23.01
N ARG A 43 -7.99 22.36 22.68
CA ARG A 43 -7.68 23.70 22.15
C ARG A 43 -6.65 23.66 20.99
N ARG A 44 -6.82 22.72 20.03
CA ARG A 44 -5.92 22.49 18.89
C ARG A 44 -4.51 21.97 19.25
N LYS A 45 -4.18 21.79 20.52
CA LYS A 45 -2.91 21.19 20.95
C LYS A 45 -3.07 19.70 21.16
N LEU A 46 -2.09 18.89 20.69
CA LEU A 46 -2.05 17.46 20.92
C LEU A 46 -1.81 17.20 22.41
N VAL A 47 -2.76 16.57 23.09
CA VAL A 47 -2.69 16.29 24.53
C VAL A 47 -2.29 14.84 24.78
N ARG A 48 -2.79 13.90 23.96
CA ARG A 48 -2.58 12.46 24.19
C ARG A 48 -2.51 11.71 22.88
N VAL A 49 -1.60 10.73 22.82
CA VAL A 49 -1.52 9.73 21.78
C VAL A 49 -1.76 8.37 22.43
N THR A 50 -2.74 7.62 21.96
CA THR A 50 -3.07 6.28 22.47
C THR A 50 -3.00 5.29 21.33
N HIS A 51 -2.35 4.15 21.55
CA HIS A 51 -2.34 3.03 20.62
C HIS A 51 -3.44 2.04 21.03
N VAL A 52 -4.32 1.71 20.11
CA VAL A 52 -5.45 0.80 20.34
C VAL A 52 -5.32 -0.38 19.40
N MET A 53 -5.13 -1.58 19.95
CA MET A 53 -5.18 -2.80 19.15
C MET A 53 -6.64 -3.16 18.86
N ARG A 54 -6.91 -3.47 17.59
CA ARG A 54 -8.25 -3.89 17.12
C ARG A 54 -8.26 -5.36 16.71
N LEU A 55 -7.14 -5.86 16.19
CA LEU A 55 -6.92 -7.25 15.80
C LEU A 55 -5.48 -7.63 16.15
N GLY A 56 -5.28 -8.84 16.65
CA GLY A 56 -3.99 -9.32 17.13
C GLY A 56 -3.55 -8.71 18.47
N SER A 57 -2.40 -9.11 18.95
CA SER A 57 -1.81 -8.61 20.20
C SER A 57 -0.79 -7.50 19.96
N GLN A 58 -0.52 -6.70 21.00
CA GLN A 58 0.55 -5.69 20.96
C GLN A 58 1.93 -6.34 20.81
N ALA A 59 2.12 -7.52 21.39
CA ALA A 59 3.38 -8.26 21.28
C ALA A 59 3.63 -8.69 19.82
N ASP A 60 2.62 -9.26 19.15
CA ASP A 60 2.72 -9.66 17.75
C ASP A 60 3.02 -8.46 16.84
N LEU A 61 2.37 -7.33 17.10
CA LEU A 61 2.63 -6.08 16.36
C LEU A 61 4.09 -5.63 16.53
N THR A 62 4.60 -5.65 17.76
CA THR A 62 5.99 -5.24 18.05
C THR A 62 6.98 -6.14 17.32
N VAL A 63 6.79 -7.46 17.39
CA VAL A 63 7.64 -8.45 16.69
C VAL A 63 7.58 -8.24 15.17
N ALA A 64 6.36 -8.05 14.63
CA ALA A 64 6.20 -7.83 13.19
C ALA A 64 6.90 -6.54 12.72
N LEU A 65 6.78 -5.45 13.48
CA LEU A 65 7.46 -4.18 13.16
C LEU A 65 8.99 -4.30 13.24
N GLN A 66 9.51 -4.97 14.26
CA GLN A 66 10.94 -5.19 14.41
C GLN A 66 11.53 -6.04 13.28
N ARG A 67 10.83 -7.11 12.86
CA ARG A 67 11.21 -7.93 11.69
C ARG A 67 11.29 -7.12 10.39
N MET A 68 10.47 -6.07 10.27
CA MET A 68 10.51 -5.15 9.13
C MET A 68 11.54 -4.00 9.29
N GLY A 69 12.33 -4.00 10.37
CA GLY A 69 13.36 -2.97 10.63
C GLY A 69 12.81 -1.67 11.22
N PHE A 70 11.61 -1.68 11.83
CA PHE A 70 11.03 -0.53 12.52
C PHE A 70 11.29 -0.59 14.02
N SER A 71 11.08 0.55 14.71
CA SER A 71 11.29 0.70 16.16
C SER A 71 10.34 -0.11 17.06
N GLY A 72 9.42 -0.89 16.49
CA GLY A 72 8.39 -1.62 17.24
C GLY A 72 7.20 -0.77 17.66
N GLN A 73 7.20 0.53 17.37
CA GLN A 73 6.07 1.42 17.64
C GLN A 73 5.20 1.65 16.40
N LEU A 74 3.89 1.63 16.60
CA LEU A 74 2.94 1.93 15.54
C LEU A 74 3.04 3.40 15.12
N ASN A 75 3.32 3.63 13.84
CA ASN A 75 3.44 4.97 13.27
C ASN A 75 2.53 5.11 12.04
N THR A 76 1.65 6.11 12.06
CA THR A 76 0.72 6.39 10.95
C THR A 76 1.35 7.15 9.79
N ALA A 77 2.58 7.66 9.93
CA ALA A 77 3.24 8.47 8.89
C ALA A 77 3.36 7.74 7.55
N PHE A 78 3.54 6.42 7.56
CA PHE A 78 3.63 5.62 6.33
C PHE A 78 2.31 5.59 5.58
N ILE A 79 1.18 5.31 6.25
CA ILE A 79 -0.13 5.28 5.60
C ILE A 79 -0.57 6.69 5.18
N GLU A 80 -0.26 7.71 5.97
CA GLU A 80 -0.50 9.11 5.62
C GLU A 80 0.30 9.50 4.35
N ARG A 81 1.56 9.07 4.26
CA ARG A 81 2.40 9.25 3.06
C ARG A 81 1.82 8.53 1.84
N VAL A 82 1.35 7.30 1.99
CA VAL A 82 0.69 6.57 0.90
C VAL A 82 -0.56 7.30 0.44
N ASN A 83 -1.42 7.71 1.36
CA ASN A 83 -2.64 8.48 1.06
C ASN A 83 -2.33 9.79 0.31
N LEU A 84 -1.29 10.50 0.74
CA LEU A 84 -0.85 11.72 0.07
C LEU A 84 -0.34 11.41 -1.35
N THR A 85 0.42 10.33 -1.52
CA THR A 85 0.95 9.90 -2.82
C THR A 85 -0.19 9.53 -3.79
N VAL A 86 -1.23 8.84 -3.30
CA VAL A 86 -2.44 8.52 -4.09
C VAL A 86 -3.15 9.80 -4.51
N ARG A 87 -3.40 10.71 -3.58
CA ARG A 87 -4.07 12.00 -3.86
C ARG A 87 -3.31 12.86 -4.88
N HIS A 88 -1.98 12.85 -4.82
CA HIS A 88 -1.17 13.58 -5.79
C HIS A 88 -1.05 12.87 -7.14
N GLY A 89 -1.25 11.56 -7.16
CA GLY A 89 -1.16 10.77 -8.39
C GLY A 89 -2.46 10.65 -9.18
N ILE A 90 -3.60 10.99 -8.56
CA ILE A 90 -4.93 10.87 -9.16
C ILE A 90 -5.61 12.23 -9.08
N ALA A 91 -5.75 12.89 -10.22
CA ALA A 91 -6.26 14.25 -10.30
C ALA A 91 -7.62 14.43 -9.60
N ALA A 92 -8.55 13.50 -9.78
CA ALA A 92 -9.87 13.52 -9.16
C ALA A 92 -9.86 13.43 -7.62
N LEU A 93 -8.76 12.96 -7.01
CA LEU A 93 -8.58 12.88 -5.56
C LEU A 93 -7.76 14.04 -4.99
N ALA A 94 -7.20 14.89 -5.84
CA ALA A 94 -6.44 16.06 -5.43
C ALA A 94 -7.36 17.09 -4.76
N ARG A 95 -6.85 17.78 -3.75
CA ARG A 95 -7.60 18.88 -3.12
C ARG A 95 -7.68 20.07 -4.09
N ARG A 96 -8.85 20.73 -4.14
CA ARG A 96 -9.08 21.90 -5.00
C ARG A 96 -8.77 21.63 -6.48
N THR A 97 -9.22 20.49 -6.99
CA THR A 97 -9.08 20.12 -8.39
C THR A 97 -10.33 20.47 -9.18
N TRP A 98 -10.15 20.84 -10.44
CA TRP A 98 -11.22 20.95 -11.43
C TRP A 98 -11.55 19.59 -12.08
N ALA A 99 -10.68 18.59 -11.90
CA ALA A 99 -10.91 17.25 -12.40
C ALA A 99 -11.91 16.51 -11.51
N THR A 100 -13.09 16.25 -12.03
CA THR A 100 -14.13 15.47 -11.37
C THR A 100 -14.21 14.08 -12.02
N ALA A 101 -14.29 13.04 -11.19
CA ALA A 101 -14.59 11.68 -11.67
C ALA A 101 -16.08 11.43 -11.45
N GLN A 102 -16.90 11.80 -12.42
CA GLN A 102 -18.35 11.65 -12.31
C GLN A 102 -18.80 10.19 -12.18
N PRO A 103 -18.41 9.23 -13.03
CA PRO A 103 -18.67 7.81 -12.80
C PRO A 103 -17.62 7.19 -11.88
N SER A 104 -18.05 6.42 -10.90
CA SER A 104 -17.15 5.67 -10.01
C SER A 104 -16.23 4.69 -10.77
N SER A 105 -16.69 4.14 -11.89
CA SER A 105 -15.92 3.28 -12.79
C SER A 105 -14.67 3.97 -13.35
N CYS A 106 -14.79 5.24 -13.76
CA CYS A 106 -13.65 6.02 -14.24
C CYS A 106 -12.62 6.27 -13.13
N LEU A 107 -13.08 6.54 -11.91
CA LEU A 107 -12.18 6.68 -10.76
C LEU A 107 -11.45 5.38 -10.46
N LEU A 108 -12.14 4.23 -10.49
CA LEU A 108 -11.54 2.91 -10.27
C LEU A 108 -10.53 2.58 -11.36
N ALA A 109 -10.85 2.81 -12.63
CA ALA A 109 -9.91 2.60 -13.74
C ALA A 109 -8.65 3.48 -13.59
N HIS A 110 -8.82 4.74 -13.18
CA HIS A 110 -7.70 5.64 -12.91
C HIS A 110 -6.85 5.19 -11.71
N LEU A 111 -7.48 4.68 -10.65
CA LEU A 111 -6.79 4.09 -9.50
C LEU A 111 -5.95 2.87 -9.92
N GLU A 112 -6.51 1.97 -10.72
CA GLU A 112 -5.81 0.78 -11.20
C GLU A 112 -4.64 1.15 -12.12
N TRP A 113 -4.86 2.08 -13.06
CA TRP A 113 -3.79 2.62 -13.89
C TRP A 113 -2.67 3.24 -13.04
N TRP A 114 -3.04 4.10 -12.09
CA TRP A 114 -2.08 4.73 -11.20
C TRP A 114 -1.31 3.69 -10.39
N ARG A 115 -2.00 2.67 -9.85
CA ARG A 115 -1.40 1.57 -9.08
C ARG A 115 -0.37 0.81 -9.92
N ALA A 116 -0.73 0.42 -11.14
CA ALA A 116 0.17 -0.27 -12.05
C ALA A 116 1.39 0.59 -12.41
N ASN A 117 1.18 1.84 -12.80
CA ASN A 117 2.25 2.78 -13.08
C ASN A 117 3.17 3.00 -11.87
N TYR A 118 2.60 3.20 -10.69
CA TYR A 118 3.34 3.42 -9.44
C TYR A 118 4.23 2.23 -9.05
N HIS A 119 3.77 1.00 -9.28
CA HIS A 119 4.52 -0.19 -8.89
C HIS A 119 5.50 -0.67 -9.96
N PHE A 120 5.14 -0.64 -11.23
CA PHE A 120 5.91 -1.26 -12.31
C PHE A 120 6.74 -0.27 -13.12
N VAL A 121 6.29 0.97 -13.27
CA VAL A 121 6.92 1.96 -14.14
C VAL A 121 7.74 2.98 -13.36
N ARG A 122 7.17 3.55 -12.30
CA ARG A 122 7.81 4.65 -11.56
C ARG A 122 8.89 4.13 -10.60
N PRO A 123 10.18 4.48 -10.81
CA PRO A 123 11.23 4.09 -9.89
C PRO A 123 11.08 4.81 -8.54
N HIS A 124 11.54 4.16 -7.48
CA HIS A 124 11.55 4.74 -6.15
C HIS A 124 12.99 5.02 -5.71
N HIS A 125 13.26 6.24 -5.27
CA HIS A 125 14.62 6.68 -4.95
C HIS A 125 15.28 5.84 -3.84
N SER A 126 14.56 5.49 -2.78
CA SER A 126 15.10 4.68 -1.68
C SER A 126 15.36 3.21 -2.05
N LEU A 127 14.77 2.70 -3.15
CA LEU A 127 14.97 1.33 -3.63
C LEU A 127 16.12 1.19 -4.63
N ARG A 128 16.84 2.30 -4.92
CA ARG A 128 18.00 2.25 -5.82
C ARG A 128 19.12 1.40 -5.20
N VAL A 129 19.82 0.66 -6.06
CA VAL A 129 20.99 -0.15 -5.67
C VAL A 129 22.24 0.50 -6.21
N ARG A 130 23.30 0.58 -5.38
CA ARG A 130 24.61 1.08 -5.81
C ARG A 130 25.22 0.09 -6.79
N LEU A 131 25.72 0.60 -7.90
CA LEU A 131 26.47 -0.20 -8.86
C LEU A 131 27.87 -0.44 -8.33
N VAL A 132 28.41 -1.65 -8.54
CA VAL A 132 29.78 -2.00 -8.19
C VAL A 132 30.75 -1.10 -8.99
N GLN A 133 30.49 -0.96 -10.29
CA GLN A 133 31.22 -0.05 -11.16
C GLN A 133 30.27 1.01 -11.75
N PRO A 134 30.60 2.31 -11.64
CA PRO A 134 29.82 3.36 -12.27
C PRO A 134 29.79 3.20 -13.79
N ARG A 135 28.59 3.29 -14.38
CA ARG A 135 28.43 3.21 -15.84
C ARG A 135 28.35 4.60 -16.46
N LYS A 136 29.26 4.88 -17.38
CA LYS A 136 29.20 6.10 -18.21
C LYS A 136 28.07 5.91 -19.24
N ARG A 137 27.11 6.82 -19.27
CA ARG A 137 26.04 6.85 -20.29
C ARG A 137 26.43 7.86 -21.35
N GLU A 138 26.30 7.45 -22.60
CA GLU A 138 26.52 8.32 -23.76
C GLU A 138 25.69 9.60 -23.62
N GLY A 139 26.29 10.76 -23.90
CA GLY A 139 25.63 12.05 -23.75
C GLY A 139 25.45 12.60 -22.32
N LYS A 140 25.93 11.89 -21.26
CA LYS A 140 25.85 12.40 -19.88
C LYS A 140 27.24 12.69 -19.30
N ARG A 141 27.40 13.88 -18.69
CA ARG A 141 28.65 14.30 -18.02
C ARG A 141 29.01 13.40 -16.82
N LEU A 142 28.01 12.94 -16.08
CA LEU A 142 28.21 12.17 -14.84
C LEU A 142 27.92 10.69 -15.04
N ALA A 143 28.80 9.83 -14.52
CA ALA A 143 28.60 8.40 -14.50
C ALA A 143 27.45 7.99 -13.59
N GLN A 144 26.65 7.03 -14.05
CA GLN A 144 25.54 6.49 -13.26
C GLN A 144 26.10 5.58 -12.16
N ARG A 145 25.93 6.01 -10.90
CA ARG A 145 26.38 5.26 -9.71
C ARG A 145 25.33 4.31 -9.13
N TYR A 146 24.05 4.47 -9.51
CA TYR A 146 22.94 3.71 -8.96
C TYR A 146 22.04 3.17 -10.06
N ARG A 147 21.61 1.91 -9.89
CA ARG A 147 20.53 1.33 -10.68
C ARG A 147 19.21 1.64 -10.00
N GLN A 148 18.32 2.33 -10.71
CA GLN A 148 16.99 2.63 -10.22
C GLN A 148 16.13 1.38 -10.25
N ARG A 149 15.30 1.19 -9.23
CA ARG A 149 14.37 0.07 -9.10
C ARG A 149 12.95 0.57 -8.85
N THR A 150 11.99 -0.12 -9.43
CA THR A 150 10.57 0.03 -9.11
C THR A 150 10.22 -0.82 -7.90
N LYS A 151 9.05 -0.60 -7.30
CA LYS A 151 8.60 -1.41 -6.14
C LYS A 151 8.41 -2.87 -6.52
N ALA A 152 7.79 -3.13 -7.69
CA ALA A 152 7.59 -4.48 -8.21
C ALA A 152 8.91 -5.21 -8.47
N LEU A 153 9.91 -4.51 -9.03
CA LEU A 153 11.26 -5.06 -9.21
C LEU A 153 11.97 -5.33 -7.89
N ALA A 154 11.80 -4.45 -6.90
CA ALA A 154 12.39 -4.65 -5.57
C ALA A 154 11.74 -5.81 -4.80
N ALA A 155 10.45 -6.04 -5.03
CA ALA A 155 9.69 -7.14 -4.43
C ALA A 155 9.80 -8.48 -5.20
N GLY A 156 10.65 -8.55 -6.24
CA GLY A 156 10.83 -9.78 -7.05
C GLY A 156 9.62 -10.15 -7.92
N ARG A 157 8.66 -9.23 -8.12
CA ARG A 157 7.47 -9.47 -8.94
C ARG A 157 7.71 -9.30 -10.44
N THR A 158 8.86 -8.75 -10.83
CA THR A 158 9.28 -8.57 -12.21
C THR A 158 10.81 -8.57 -12.27
N HIS A 159 11.37 -8.94 -13.42
CA HIS A 159 12.82 -8.96 -13.63
C HIS A 159 13.35 -7.62 -14.15
N ARG A 160 12.49 -6.74 -14.65
CA ARG A 160 12.86 -5.45 -15.22
C ARG A 160 11.81 -4.38 -14.92
N ARG A 161 12.20 -3.15 -15.15
CA ARG A 161 11.29 -2.01 -15.14
C ARG A 161 10.41 -2.05 -16.39
N TRP A 162 9.11 -1.88 -16.22
CA TRP A 162 8.15 -1.78 -17.31
C TRP A 162 8.05 -0.35 -17.83
N THR A 163 7.65 -0.21 -19.08
CA THR A 163 7.22 1.04 -19.69
C THR A 163 5.72 1.25 -19.49
N ALA A 164 5.25 2.49 -19.63
CA ALA A 164 3.82 2.78 -19.60
C ALA A 164 3.05 2.03 -20.69
N ARG A 165 3.66 1.91 -21.90
CA ARG A 165 3.08 1.15 -23.02
C ARG A 165 2.87 -0.32 -22.65
N GLU A 166 3.83 -0.96 -22.03
CA GLU A 166 3.73 -2.36 -21.63
C GLU A 166 2.62 -2.58 -20.58
N VAL A 167 2.44 -1.65 -19.65
CA VAL A 167 1.33 -1.72 -18.68
C VAL A 167 -0.02 -1.60 -19.39
N LEU A 168 -0.15 -0.69 -20.37
CA LEU A 168 -1.39 -0.51 -21.15
C LEU A 168 -1.69 -1.69 -22.09
N SER A 169 -0.64 -2.34 -22.58
CA SER A 169 -0.77 -3.49 -23.49
C SER A 169 -0.90 -4.82 -22.75
N CYS A 170 -0.73 -4.83 -21.41
CA CYS A 170 -0.89 -6.05 -20.63
C CYS A 170 -2.38 -6.41 -20.56
N PRO A 171 -2.80 -7.60 -21.07
CA PRO A 171 -4.18 -8.00 -20.95
C PRO A 171 -4.53 -8.13 -19.47
N LEU A 172 -5.62 -7.49 -19.05
CA LEU A 172 -6.17 -7.72 -17.72
C LEU A 172 -6.49 -9.21 -17.58
N PRO A 173 -6.13 -9.86 -16.45
CA PRO A 173 -6.61 -11.20 -16.21
C PRO A 173 -8.14 -11.17 -16.33
N LYS A 174 -8.69 -12.02 -17.20
CA LYS A 174 -10.13 -12.18 -17.33
C LYS A 174 -10.65 -12.44 -15.94
N GLY A 175 -11.39 -11.47 -15.38
CA GLY A 175 -11.83 -11.51 -14.01
C GLY A 175 -12.57 -12.81 -13.74
N SER A 176 -12.19 -13.51 -12.71
CA SER A 176 -13.10 -14.34 -11.95
C SER A 176 -14.15 -13.39 -11.35
N VAL A 177 -15.30 -13.34 -11.99
CA VAL A 177 -16.53 -12.76 -11.46
C VAL A 177 -16.97 -13.57 -10.25
#